data_6b2bd94b266330724715c2a72f90e33e
#
_entry.id   6b2bd94b266330724715c2a72f90e33e
#
_cell.length_a   1.000
_cell.length_b   1.000
_cell.length_c   1.000
_cell.angle_alpha   90.00
_cell.angle_beta   90.00
_cell.angle_gamma   90.00
#
_symmetry.space_group_name_H-M   'P 1'
#
loop_
_entity.id
_entity.type
_entity.pdbx_description
1 polymer ?
#
loop_
_entity_poly.entity_id
_entity_poly.type
_entity_poly.pdbx_seq_one_letter_code
_entity_poly.pdbx_strand_id
1 'polypeptide(L)'
;IVDIKSVADLAHENGAVFILDSTTATPYLINPFDYGADIVVHSTSKYINGGGNSISGVIIDSGNFKWDYDKFKGLVEYKKFGKFAYIAKLRNGIWRNVGGCLAPMNAFMNSVGLETLGLRMERCCHNALKLAEFFESCEGIEVNYPALKASPFYDLCQEELGGKGGAILTIRAGSKERAFKLINGLKLATNATNIGDTRTLVIHPASTIYAHGSEEQKINAGVFGDTIRISVGIEDTSDLIEDFKQSIEKL
;
A
#
# COMPACT_ATOMS: atom_id res chain seq x y z
N ILE A 1 -0.07 8.95 -4.36
CA ILE A 1 -1.33 8.98 -3.61
C ILE A 1 -2.45 9.46 -4.51
N VAL A 2 -3.70 9.33 -4.09
CA VAL A 2 -4.91 9.74 -4.82
C VAL A 2 -5.73 10.64 -3.91
N ASP A 3 -6.35 11.67 -4.46
CA ASP A 3 -7.35 12.50 -3.77
C ASP A 3 -8.61 11.65 -3.55
N ILE A 4 -8.74 11.14 -2.32
CA ILE A 4 -9.81 10.21 -1.94
C ILE A 4 -11.18 10.91 -2.01
N LYS A 5 -11.25 12.16 -1.57
CA LYS A 5 -12.49 12.95 -1.56
C LYS A 5 -13.03 13.17 -2.97
N SER A 6 -12.16 13.60 -3.90
CA SER A 6 -12.55 13.83 -5.29
C SER A 6 -13.03 12.55 -5.99
N VAL A 7 -12.39 11.41 -5.72
CA VAL A 7 -12.81 10.12 -6.26
C VAL A 7 -14.14 9.66 -5.66
N ALA A 8 -14.34 9.84 -4.35
CA ALA A 8 -15.60 9.53 -3.68
C ALA A 8 -16.76 10.34 -4.27
N ASP A 9 -16.57 11.66 -4.43
CA ASP A 9 -17.59 12.55 -4.99
C ASP A 9 -17.95 12.13 -6.42
N LEU A 10 -16.95 11.87 -7.28
CA LEU A 10 -17.17 11.41 -8.64
C LEU A 10 -17.93 10.07 -8.69
N ALA A 11 -17.59 9.13 -7.80
CA ALA A 11 -18.28 7.85 -7.71
C ALA A 11 -19.75 8.03 -7.32
N HIS A 12 -20.00 8.84 -6.31
CA HIS A 12 -21.36 9.10 -5.80
C HIS A 12 -22.25 9.87 -6.79
N GLU A 13 -21.71 10.86 -7.51
CA GLU A 13 -22.39 11.56 -8.59
C GLU A 13 -22.88 10.59 -9.69
N ASN A 14 -22.16 9.51 -9.91
CA ASN A 14 -22.52 8.44 -10.86
C ASN A 14 -23.29 7.27 -10.21
N GLY A 15 -23.70 7.41 -8.94
CA GLY A 15 -24.39 6.36 -8.19
C GLY A 15 -23.57 5.08 -8.08
N ALA A 16 -22.26 5.19 -8.04
CA ALA A 16 -21.31 4.08 -7.84
C ALA A 16 -20.85 4.03 -6.39
N VAL A 17 -20.69 2.80 -5.87
CA VAL A 17 -20.05 2.57 -4.57
C VAL A 17 -18.55 2.78 -4.70
N PHE A 18 -17.95 3.50 -3.76
CA PHE A 18 -16.50 3.70 -3.72
C PHE A 18 -15.84 2.71 -2.75
N ILE A 19 -15.02 1.83 -3.29
CA ILE A 19 -14.23 0.85 -2.53
C ILE A 19 -12.76 1.26 -2.59
N LEU A 20 -12.15 1.49 -1.43
CA LEU A 20 -10.74 1.85 -1.33
C LEU A 20 -9.92 0.70 -0.73
N ASP A 21 -8.87 0.27 -1.43
CA ASP A 21 -7.80 -0.53 -0.81
C ASP A 21 -6.83 0.40 -0.08
N SER A 22 -6.89 0.40 1.25
CA SER A 22 -6.06 1.22 2.12
C SER A 22 -4.93 0.42 2.79
N THR A 23 -4.51 -0.69 2.15
CA THR A 23 -3.46 -1.58 2.69
C THR A 23 -2.18 -0.84 3.02
N THR A 24 -1.73 0.09 2.17
CA THR A 24 -0.44 0.77 2.32
C THR A 24 -0.48 1.94 3.30
N ALA A 25 -1.62 2.66 3.34
CA ALA A 25 -1.81 3.75 4.30
C ALA A 25 -2.13 3.22 5.71
N THR A 26 -2.80 2.07 5.79
CA THR A 26 -3.28 1.47 7.04
C THR A 26 -4.32 2.34 7.76
N PRO A 27 -5.07 1.82 8.74
CA PRO A 27 -5.97 2.65 9.53
C PRO A 27 -5.24 3.63 10.47
N TYR A 28 -3.90 3.57 10.49
CA TYR A 28 -3.08 4.48 11.28
C TYR A 28 -2.85 5.82 10.58
N LEU A 29 -2.56 5.82 9.27
CA LEU A 29 -2.27 7.07 8.54
C LEU A 29 -3.53 7.79 8.12
N ILE A 30 -4.62 7.07 7.81
CA ILE A 30 -5.86 7.65 7.32
C ILE A 30 -7.08 6.81 7.70
N ASN A 31 -8.19 7.49 7.97
CA ASN A 31 -9.51 6.90 8.00
C ASN A 31 -10.27 7.26 6.71
N PRO A 32 -10.33 6.39 5.69
CA PRO A 32 -10.92 6.74 4.39
C PRO A 32 -12.41 7.08 4.45
N PHE A 33 -13.12 6.66 5.49
CA PHE A 33 -14.54 6.97 5.67
C PHE A 33 -14.78 8.48 5.90
N ASP A 34 -13.81 9.18 6.47
CA ASP A 34 -13.88 10.63 6.68
C ASP A 34 -13.79 11.41 5.34
N TYR A 35 -13.30 10.74 4.29
CA TYR A 35 -13.16 11.26 2.93
C TYR A 35 -14.20 10.70 1.96
N GLY A 36 -15.20 9.96 2.46
CA GLY A 36 -16.33 9.48 1.66
C GLY A 36 -16.19 8.08 1.08
N ALA A 37 -15.20 7.28 1.47
CA ALA A 37 -15.17 5.89 1.09
C ALA A 37 -16.37 5.14 1.69
N ASP A 38 -16.99 4.26 0.91
CA ASP A 38 -18.13 3.44 1.37
C ASP A 38 -17.65 2.13 1.97
N ILE A 39 -16.65 1.53 1.33
CA ILE A 39 -16.07 0.25 1.74
C ILE A 39 -14.54 0.40 1.73
N VAL A 40 -13.90 -0.09 2.78
CA VAL A 40 -12.45 -0.13 2.88
C VAL A 40 -11.98 -1.58 2.94
N VAL A 41 -10.95 -1.90 2.18
CA VAL A 41 -10.30 -3.20 2.23
C VAL A 41 -8.84 -3.04 2.67
N HIS A 42 -8.34 -4.04 3.40
CA HIS A 42 -6.92 -4.15 3.73
C HIS A 42 -6.46 -5.58 3.52
N SER A 43 -5.33 -5.75 2.88
CA SER A 43 -4.54 -6.96 3.05
C SER A 43 -3.89 -6.92 4.44
N THR A 44 -4.48 -7.61 5.40
CA THR A 44 -3.95 -7.67 6.77
C THR A 44 -2.64 -8.48 6.86
N SER A 45 -2.28 -9.19 5.77
CA SER A 45 -0.97 -9.84 5.59
C SER A 45 0.21 -8.86 5.58
N LYS A 46 -0.05 -7.56 5.30
CA LYS A 46 0.96 -6.53 5.11
C LYS A 46 1.24 -5.79 6.43
N TYR A 47 1.13 -4.49 6.44
CA TYR A 47 1.44 -3.64 7.59
C TYR A 47 0.68 -3.99 8.87
N ILE A 48 -0.57 -4.44 8.78
CA ILE A 48 -1.36 -4.81 9.97
C ILE A 48 -0.69 -5.97 10.71
N ASN A 49 -0.33 -7.03 10.00
CA ASN A 49 0.46 -8.12 10.58
C ASN A 49 1.90 -7.70 10.86
N GLY A 50 2.57 -7.12 9.88
CA GLY A 50 3.94 -6.58 9.96
C GLY A 50 5.07 -7.62 10.01
N GLY A 51 4.76 -8.89 10.24
CA GLY A 51 5.76 -9.95 10.39
C GLY A 51 5.98 -10.81 9.15
N GLY A 52 5.19 -10.63 8.08
CA GLY A 52 5.26 -11.44 6.85
C GLY A 52 4.89 -12.92 7.06
N ASN A 53 4.20 -13.26 8.15
CA ASN A 53 3.94 -14.62 8.63
C ASN A 53 2.44 -15.00 8.65
N SER A 54 1.55 -14.15 8.13
CA SER A 54 0.11 -14.39 8.04
C SER A 54 -0.41 -13.98 6.66
N ILE A 55 -1.35 -14.75 6.12
CA ILE A 55 -2.09 -14.40 4.90
C ILE A 55 -3.55 -14.18 5.29
N SER A 56 -4.05 -12.97 5.07
CA SER A 56 -5.37 -12.56 5.52
C SER A 56 -5.80 -11.22 4.92
N GLY A 57 -7.07 -10.88 5.09
CA GLY A 57 -7.63 -9.59 4.68
C GLY A 57 -8.85 -9.23 5.51
N VAL A 58 -9.26 -7.98 5.42
CA VAL A 58 -10.48 -7.48 6.05
C VAL A 58 -11.23 -6.56 5.09
N ILE A 59 -12.55 -6.66 5.12
CA ILE A 59 -13.48 -5.76 4.42
C ILE A 59 -14.28 -5.04 5.49
N ILE A 60 -14.32 -3.72 5.42
CA ILE A 60 -15.03 -2.86 6.36
C ILE A 60 -16.04 -2.05 5.55
N ASP A 61 -17.32 -2.15 5.92
CA ASP A 61 -18.42 -1.43 5.30
C ASP A 61 -18.84 -0.27 6.21
N SER A 62 -18.87 0.96 5.71
CA SER A 62 -19.35 2.13 6.46
C SER A 62 -20.83 1.98 6.86
N GLY A 63 -21.60 1.24 6.06
CA GLY A 63 -23.05 1.15 6.18
C GLY A 63 -23.79 2.44 5.76
N ASN A 64 -23.11 3.39 5.16
CA ASN A 64 -23.68 4.70 4.79
C ASN A 64 -24.13 4.78 3.34
N PHE A 65 -23.62 3.91 2.45
CA PHE A 65 -24.00 3.93 1.04
C PHE A 65 -25.47 3.57 0.86
N LYS A 66 -26.18 4.39 0.10
CA LYS A 66 -27.61 4.19 -0.20
C LYS A 66 -27.73 3.29 -1.42
N TRP A 67 -27.96 2.01 -1.18
CA TRP A 67 -28.09 1.00 -2.23
C TRP A 67 -29.34 1.25 -3.09
N ASP A 68 -29.15 1.56 -4.37
CA ASP A 68 -30.19 1.52 -5.38
C ASP A 68 -30.39 0.06 -5.82
N TYR A 69 -31.48 -0.56 -5.36
CA TYR A 69 -31.76 -1.98 -5.63
C TYR A 69 -32.20 -2.24 -7.07
N ASP A 70 -32.55 -1.22 -7.85
CA ASP A 70 -32.80 -1.36 -9.29
C ASP A 70 -31.48 -1.46 -10.06
N LYS A 71 -30.46 -0.74 -9.62
CA LYS A 71 -29.08 -0.81 -10.14
C LYS A 71 -28.36 -2.04 -9.59
N PHE A 72 -28.41 -2.26 -8.28
CA PHE A 72 -27.70 -3.35 -7.58
C PHE A 72 -28.62 -4.56 -7.33
N LYS A 73 -29.17 -5.14 -8.40
CA LYS A 73 -30.15 -6.24 -8.33
C LYS A 73 -29.69 -7.44 -7.50
N GLY A 74 -28.38 -7.69 -7.42
CA GLY A 74 -27.82 -8.74 -6.58
C GLY A 74 -28.01 -8.57 -5.08
N LEU A 75 -28.42 -7.37 -4.62
CA LEU A 75 -28.69 -7.07 -3.20
C LEU A 75 -30.18 -7.11 -2.83
N VAL A 76 -31.09 -7.27 -3.80
CA VAL A 76 -32.56 -7.20 -3.57
C VAL A 76 -33.01 -8.14 -2.45
N GLU A 77 -32.56 -9.40 -2.45
CA GLU A 77 -32.90 -10.40 -1.42
C GLU A 77 -32.41 -10.03 -0.03
N TYR A 78 -31.41 -9.13 0.04
CA TYR A 78 -30.78 -8.67 1.28
C TYR A 78 -31.28 -7.30 1.74
N LYS A 79 -32.21 -6.67 1.01
CA LYS A 79 -32.81 -5.37 1.33
C LYS A 79 -33.31 -5.29 2.79
N LYS A 80 -33.86 -6.39 3.32
CA LYS A 80 -34.34 -6.50 4.69
C LYS A 80 -33.29 -6.24 5.76
N PHE A 81 -31.99 -6.33 5.44
CA PHE A 81 -30.88 -6.06 6.36
C PHE A 81 -30.47 -4.57 6.39
N GLY A 82 -31.15 -3.70 5.59
CA GLY A 82 -30.89 -2.26 5.57
C GLY A 82 -29.44 -1.93 5.26
N LYS A 83 -28.80 -1.14 6.12
CA LYS A 83 -27.40 -0.76 5.97
C LYS A 83 -26.40 -1.91 5.96
N PHE A 84 -26.78 -3.09 6.42
CA PHE A 84 -25.97 -4.31 6.40
C PHE A 84 -26.20 -5.20 5.18
N ALA A 85 -26.97 -4.75 4.18
CA ALA A 85 -27.33 -5.54 3.02
C ALA A 85 -26.12 -6.11 2.27
N TYR A 86 -25.07 -5.28 2.08
CA TYR A 86 -23.82 -5.69 1.42
C TYR A 86 -23.10 -6.77 2.20
N ILE A 87 -22.82 -6.54 3.47
CA ILE A 87 -22.13 -7.53 4.33
C ILE A 87 -22.97 -8.82 4.48
N ALA A 88 -24.29 -8.70 4.58
CA ALA A 88 -25.16 -9.86 4.64
C ALA A 88 -25.09 -10.69 3.33
N LYS A 89 -25.08 -10.03 2.16
CA LYS A 89 -24.87 -10.70 0.86
C LYS A 89 -23.51 -11.36 0.79
N LEU A 90 -22.47 -10.63 1.16
CA LEU A 90 -21.10 -11.14 1.13
C LEU A 90 -20.96 -12.40 1.98
N ARG A 91 -21.46 -12.38 3.22
CA ARG A 91 -21.37 -13.50 4.18
C ARG A 91 -22.24 -14.69 3.76
N ASN A 92 -23.51 -14.45 3.46
CA ASN A 92 -24.48 -15.52 3.23
C ASN A 92 -24.49 -16.04 1.79
N GLY A 93 -24.15 -15.21 0.81
CA GLY A 93 -24.17 -15.57 -0.60
C GLY A 93 -22.81 -16.06 -1.11
N ILE A 94 -21.77 -15.28 -0.88
CA ILE A 94 -20.45 -15.54 -1.48
C ILE A 94 -19.56 -16.31 -0.52
N TRP A 95 -19.27 -15.74 0.63
CA TRP A 95 -18.30 -16.29 1.59
C TRP A 95 -18.66 -17.69 2.07
N ARG A 96 -19.92 -17.85 2.50
CA ARG A 96 -20.44 -19.15 2.91
C ARG A 96 -20.29 -20.22 1.83
N ASN A 97 -20.55 -19.88 0.56
CA ASN A 97 -20.55 -20.84 -0.54
C ASN A 97 -19.14 -21.17 -1.05
N VAL A 98 -18.22 -20.19 -0.99
CA VAL A 98 -16.80 -20.39 -1.33
C VAL A 98 -16.04 -21.09 -0.19
N GLY A 99 -16.53 -20.97 1.05
CA GLY A 99 -15.96 -21.65 2.21
C GLY A 99 -14.69 -20.98 2.76
N GLY A 100 -14.37 -19.74 2.34
CA GLY A 100 -13.22 -18.99 2.86
C GLY A 100 -13.37 -18.73 4.35
N CYS A 101 -12.39 -19.15 5.15
CA CYS A 101 -12.37 -18.92 6.59
C CYS A 101 -10.94 -18.59 7.03
N LEU A 102 -10.78 -17.47 7.73
CA LEU A 102 -9.48 -17.11 8.31
C LEU A 102 -9.09 -18.12 9.39
N ALA A 103 -7.90 -18.71 9.28
CA ALA A 103 -7.38 -19.59 10.30
C ALA A 103 -7.22 -18.83 11.64
N PRO A 104 -7.60 -19.41 12.79
CA PRO A 104 -7.50 -18.74 14.09
C PRO A 104 -6.10 -18.25 14.41
N MET A 105 -5.06 -18.97 14.03
CA MET A 105 -3.66 -18.57 14.21
C MET A 105 -3.35 -17.29 13.41
N ASN A 106 -3.83 -17.16 12.16
CA ASN A 106 -3.62 -15.94 11.38
C ASN A 106 -4.38 -14.75 11.99
N ALA A 107 -5.57 -14.97 12.53
CA ALA A 107 -6.32 -13.94 13.25
C ALA A 107 -5.55 -13.48 14.50
N PHE A 108 -5.00 -14.41 15.27
CA PHE A 108 -4.18 -14.13 16.44
C PHE A 108 -2.93 -13.31 16.07
N MET A 109 -2.18 -13.73 15.04
CA MET A 109 -0.99 -13.00 14.56
C MET A 109 -1.33 -11.58 14.11
N ASN A 110 -2.47 -11.38 13.46
CA ASN A 110 -2.92 -10.03 13.08
C ASN A 110 -3.26 -9.18 14.32
N SER A 111 -3.88 -9.77 15.34
CA SER A 111 -4.18 -9.05 16.59
C SER A 111 -2.89 -8.59 17.27
N VAL A 112 -1.89 -9.48 17.37
CA VAL A 112 -0.56 -9.12 17.89
C VAL A 112 0.09 -8.02 17.06
N GLY A 113 0.02 -8.11 15.72
CA GLY A 113 0.55 -7.09 14.83
C GLY A 113 -0.11 -5.72 14.99
N LEU A 114 -1.43 -5.69 15.23
CA LEU A 114 -2.17 -4.45 15.46
C LEU A 114 -1.69 -3.67 16.69
N GLU A 115 -1.26 -4.35 17.75
CA GLU A 115 -0.81 -3.71 18.98
C GLU A 115 0.39 -2.77 18.77
N THR A 116 1.20 -3.04 17.73
CA THR A 116 2.39 -2.25 17.40
C THR A 116 2.27 -1.47 16.11
N LEU A 117 1.11 -1.49 15.45
CA LEU A 117 0.94 -0.89 14.11
C LEU A 117 1.36 0.58 14.09
N GLY A 118 0.90 1.39 15.04
CA GLY A 118 1.22 2.82 15.09
C GLY A 118 2.73 3.06 15.21
N LEU A 119 3.40 2.35 16.12
CA LEU A 119 4.85 2.47 16.34
C LEU A 119 5.63 2.08 15.07
N ARG A 120 5.23 1.00 14.41
CA ARG A 120 5.86 0.54 13.17
C ARG A 120 5.64 1.52 12.03
N MET A 121 4.42 2.02 11.85
CA MET A 121 4.12 2.99 10.79
C MET A 121 4.88 4.31 10.98
N GLU A 122 4.97 4.82 12.22
CA GLU A 122 5.80 6.00 12.52
C GLU A 122 7.26 5.77 12.09
N ARG A 123 7.85 4.64 12.50
CA ARG A 123 9.24 4.33 12.17
C ARG A 123 9.44 4.12 10.68
N CYS A 124 8.55 3.37 10.01
CA CYS A 124 8.62 3.14 8.57
C CYS A 124 8.50 4.44 7.77
N CYS A 125 7.54 5.32 8.12
CA CYS A 125 7.37 6.61 7.44
C CYS A 125 8.59 7.53 7.65
N HIS A 126 9.12 7.57 8.89
CA HIS A 126 10.35 8.30 9.18
C HIS A 126 11.52 7.80 8.34
N ASN A 127 11.75 6.49 8.34
CA ASN A 127 12.84 5.87 7.56
C ASN A 127 12.66 6.11 6.06
N ALA A 128 11.42 6.00 5.55
CA ALA A 128 11.12 6.23 4.14
C ALA A 128 11.41 7.67 3.72
N LEU A 129 11.04 8.66 4.55
CA LEU A 129 11.36 10.05 4.28
C LEU A 129 12.87 10.29 4.28
N LYS A 130 13.59 9.76 5.28
CA LYS A 130 15.06 9.92 5.36
C LYS A 130 15.80 9.27 4.19
N LEU A 131 15.34 8.09 3.76
CA LEU A 131 15.88 7.45 2.55
C LEU A 131 15.55 8.26 1.29
N ALA A 132 14.33 8.79 1.19
CA ALA A 132 13.94 9.61 0.04
C ALA A 132 14.78 10.90 -0.04
N GLU A 133 15.00 11.61 1.09
CA GLU A 133 15.89 12.78 1.18
C GLU A 133 17.34 12.42 0.80
N PHE A 134 17.82 11.25 1.23
CA PHE A 134 19.13 10.74 0.84
C PHE A 134 19.21 10.51 -0.69
N PHE A 135 18.21 9.84 -1.29
CA PHE A 135 18.21 9.59 -2.73
C PHE A 135 18.10 10.87 -3.56
N GLU A 136 17.39 11.92 -3.08
CA GLU A 136 17.38 13.24 -3.74
C GLU A 136 18.80 13.85 -3.85
N SER A 137 19.69 13.51 -2.92
CA SER A 137 21.08 13.98 -2.93
C SER A 137 22.01 13.15 -3.82
N CYS A 138 21.56 12.00 -4.33
CA CYS A 138 22.39 11.09 -5.10
C CYS A 138 22.33 11.41 -6.60
N GLU A 139 23.48 11.69 -7.21
CA GLU A 139 23.57 11.95 -8.64
C GLU A 139 23.14 10.72 -9.47
N GLY A 140 22.30 10.94 -10.46
CA GLY A 140 21.78 9.90 -11.37
C GLY A 140 20.75 8.96 -10.75
N ILE A 141 20.17 9.31 -9.60
CA ILE A 141 19.02 8.66 -8.98
C ILE A 141 17.83 9.62 -9.01
N GLU A 142 16.70 9.19 -9.56
CA GLU A 142 15.44 9.89 -9.42
C GLU A 142 14.60 9.19 -8.34
N VAL A 143 14.00 9.95 -7.43
CA VAL A 143 13.18 9.41 -6.34
C VAL A 143 11.73 9.87 -6.47
N ASN A 144 10.79 8.97 -6.19
CA ASN A 144 9.37 9.28 -6.09
C ASN A 144 8.86 8.88 -4.69
N TYR A 145 8.52 9.89 -3.90
CA TYR A 145 7.95 9.74 -2.57
C TYR A 145 7.05 10.94 -2.24
N PRO A 146 5.78 10.74 -1.81
CA PRO A 146 4.81 11.82 -1.74
C PRO A 146 5.11 12.88 -0.68
N ALA A 147 5.89 12.58 0.36
CA ALA A 147 6.24 13.54 1.40
C ALA A 147 7.50 14.39 1.09
N LEU A 148 8.14 14.20 -0.07
CA LEU A 148 9.20 15.10 -0.53
C LEU A 148 8.59 16.42 -1.01
N LYS A 149 9.24 17.54 -0.67
CA LYS A 149 8.76 18.89 -1.06
C LYS A 149 8.66 19.10 -2.57
N ALA A 150 9.49 18.40 -3.34
CA ALA A 150 9.46 18.42 -4.79
C ALA A 150 8.36 17.54 -5.40
N SER A 151 7.69 16.72 -4.61
CA SER A 151 6.62 15.85 -5.08
C SER A 151 5.38 16.63 -5.48
N PRO A 152 4.75 16.34 -6.64
CA PRO A 152 3.47 16.94 -7.01
C PRO A 152 2.33 16.57 -6.05
N PHE A 153 2.54 15.58 -5.19
CA PHE A 153 1.58 15.11 -4.18
C PHE A 153 1.90 15.60 -2.77
N TYR A 154 2.84 16.54 -2.62
CA TYR A 154 3.26 17.00 -1.30
C TYR A 154 2.10 17.58 -0.49
N ASP A 155 1.35 18.52 -1.06
CA ASP A 155 0.23 19.18 -0.38
C ASP A 155 -0.87 18.19 0.00
N LEU A 156 -1.23 17.29 -0.92
CA LEU A 156 -2.20 16.23 -0.66
C LEU A 156 -1.71 15.26 0.44
N CYS A 157 -0.42 14.97 0.47
CA CYS A 157 0.19 14.17 1.53
C CYS A 157 0.13 14.87 2.90
N GLN A 158 0.30 16.20 2.94
CA GLN A 158 0.13 16.97 4.18
C GLN A 158 -1.33 16.93 4.65
N GLU A 159 -2.27 17.10 3.76
CA GLU A 159 -3.70 17.16 4.05
C GLU A 159 -4.27 15.81 4.50
N GLU A 160 -4.07 14.76 3.72
CA GLU A 160 -4.70 13.46 3.95
C GLU A 160 -3.94 12.56 4.91
N LEU A 161 -2.59 12.62 4.88
CA LEU A 161 -1.73 11.70 5.63
C LEU A 161 -0.93 12.38 6.75
N GLY A 162 -1.20 13.66 7.03
CA GLY A 162 -0.46 14.42 8.06
C GLY A 162 1.04 14.51 7.77
N GLY A 163 1.42 14.55 6.49
CA GLY A 163 2.81 14.64 6.04
C GLY A 163 3.58 13.31 6.08
N LYS A 164 2.92 12.19 6.44
CA LYS A 164 3.55 10.87 6.47
C LYS A 164 3.30 10.15 5.15
N GLY A 165 4.27 10.13 4.25
CA GLY A 165 4.13 9.59 2.89
C GLY A 165 3.96 8.06 2.79
N GLY A 166 3.79 7.36 3.91
CA GLY A 166 3.77 5.90 3.96
C GLY A 166 5.18 5.28 3.95
N ALA A 167 5.25 3.98 3.75
CA ALA A 167 6.50 3.23 3.83
C ALA A 167 6.98 2.71 2.46
N ILE A 168 6.39 3.15 1.36
CA ILE A 168 6.79 2.75 0.01
C ILE A 168 7.33 3.94 -0.74
N LEU A 169 8.50 3.79 -1.31
CA LEU A 169 9.07 4.72 -2.27
C LEU A 169 9.60 3.97 -3.50
N THR A 170 9.78 4.67 -4.59
CA THR A 170 10.44 4.15 -5.78
C THR A 170 11.59 5.05 -6.18
N ILE A 171 12.63 4.43 -6.73
CA ILE A 171 13.74 5.15 -7.35
C ILE A 171 13.94 4.65 -8.78
N ARG A 172 14.51 5.51 -9.63
CA ARG A 172 15.03 5.15 -10.94
C ARG A 172 16.55 5.23 -10.90
N ALA A 173 17.21 4.14 -11.28
CA ALA A 173 18.68 4.02 -11.18
C ALA A 173 19.41 4.42 -12.47
N GLY A 174 18.70 4.93 -13.49
CA GLY A 174 19.24 5.37 -14.77
C GLY A 174 19.40 4.25 -15.81
N SER A 175 19.59 2.98 -15.40
CA SER A 175 19.52 1.82 -16.29
C SER A 175 19.13 0.56 -15.54
N LYS A 176 18.69 -0.46 -16.27
CA LYS A 176 18.37 -1.79 -15.71
C LYS A 176 19.59 -2.44 -15.05
N GLU A 177 20.76 -2.31 -15.67
CA GLU A 177 22.01 -2.87 -15.17
C GLU A 177 22.40 -2.22 -13.84
N ARG A 178 22.25 -0.89 -13.74
CA ARG A 178 22.50 -0.16 -12.49
C ARG A 178 21.49 -0.57 -11.42
N ALA A 179 20.20 -0.72 -11.76
CA ALA A 179 19.17 -1.18 -10.83
C ALA A 179 19.52 -2.57 -10.26
N PHE A 180 19.95 -3.50 -11.09
CA PHE A 180 20.38 -4.83 -10.64
C PHE A 180 21.65 -4.80 -9.79
N LYS A 181 22.65 -4.00 -10.19
CA LYS A 181 23.87 -3.83 -9.38
C LYS A 181 23.52 -3.27 -8.00
N LEU A 182 22.68 -2.24 -7.94
CA LEU A 182 22.24 -1.65 -6.69
C LEU A 182 21.56 -2.69 -5.79
N ILE A 183 20.54 -3.39 -6.29
CA ILE A 183 19.80 -4.40 -5.52
C ILE A 183 20.75 -5.51 -5.03
N ASN A 184 21.63 -6.00 -5.88
CA ASN A 184 22.57 -7.08 -5.54
C ASN A 184 23.71 -6.64 -4.60
N GLY A 185 23.96 -5.34 -4.50
CA GLY A 185 24.97 -4.76 -3.61
C GLY A 185 24.49 -4.56 -2.17
N LEU A 186 23.17 -4.60 -1.94
CA LEU A 186 22.57 -4.42 -0.62
C LEU A 186 22.90 -5.60 0.31
N LYS A 187 23.06 -5.33 1.60
CA LYS A 187 23.42 -6.30 2.62
C LYS A 187 22.36 -6.41 3.73
N LEU A 188 21.68 -5.30 4.03
CA LEU A 188 20.64 -5.19 5.04
C LEU A 188 19.25 -5.34 4.41
N ALA A 189 18.96 -4.53 3.39
CA ALA A 189 17.68 -4.61 2.68
C ALA A 189 17.58 -5.91 1.87
N THR A 190 16.44 -6.58 1.98
CA THR A 190 16.21 -7.91 1.41
C THR A 190 15.55 -7.82 0.04
N ASN A 191 16.10 -8.50 -0.98
CA ASN A 191 15.43 -8.64 -2.28
C ASN A 191 14.28 -9.64 -2.16
N ALA A 192 13.05 -9.14 -1.99
CA ALA A 192 11.84 -9.96 -1.83
C ALA A 192 10.58 -9.22 -2.28
N THR A 193 9.69 -9.97 -2.94
CA THR A 193 8.43 -9.46 -3.49
C THR A 193 7.34 -9.42 -2.41
N ASN A 194 7.44 -8.50 -1.46
CA ASN A 194 6.42 -8.22 -0.47
C ASN A 194 6.42 -6.72 -0.12
N ILE A 195 5.52 -6.31 0.77
CA ILE A 195 5.45 -4.98 1.38
C ILE A 195 4.95 -5.10 2.81
N GLY A 196 5.21 -4.10 3.64
CA GLY A 196 4.64 -4.02 4.99
C GLY A 196 5.27 -4.95 6.02
N ASP A 197 6.46 -5.47 5.72
CA ASP A 197 7.29 -6.22 6.67
C ASP A 197 8.04 -5.25 7.59
N THR A 198 8.48 -5.72 8.75
CA THR A 198 9.40 -4.97 9.62
C THR A 198 10.79 -4.81 9.01
N ARG A 199 11.14 -5.66 8.05
CA ARG A 199 12.37 -5.58 7.26
C ARG A 199 12.17 -4.72 6.01
N THR A 200 13.20 -3.99 5.62
CA THR A 200 13.23 -3.28 4.34
C THR A 200 13.36 -4.27 3.18
N LEU A 201 12.39 -4.20 2.26
CA LEU A 201 12.30 -5.08 1.10
C LEU A 201 12.47 -4.27 -0.19
N VAL A 202 13.25 -4.81 -1.12
CA VAL A 202 13.50 -4.18 -2.42
C VAL A 202 13.17 -5.15 -3.55
N ILE A 203 12.63 -4.62 -4.65
CA ILE A 203 12.43 -5.39 -5.88
C ILE A 203 12.69 -4.53 -7.12
N HIS A 204 12.96 -5.18 -8.23
CA HIS A 204 12.88 -4.61 -9.57
C HIS A 204 11.51 -4.96 -10.19
N PRO A 205 10.50 -4.06 -10.17
CA PRO A 205 9.13 -4.40 -10.52
C PRO A 205 8.97 -4.92 -11.95
N ALA A 206 9.72 -4.34 -12.89
CA ALA A 206 9.64 -4.70 -14.32
C ALA A 206 10.00 -6.17 -14.61
N SER A 207 10.88 -6.79 -13.80
CA SER A 207 11.26 -8.20 -13.96
C SER A 207 10.62 -9.16 -12.96
N THR A 208 9.76 -8.65 -12.07
CA THR A 208 9.07 -9.44 -11.05
C THR A 208 7.55 -9.36 -11.20
N ILE A 209 6.92 -8.43 -10.50
CA ILE A 209 5.45 -8.31 -10.49
C ILE A 209 4.84 -7.91 -11.84
N TYR A 210 5.63 -7.26 -12.73
CA TYR A 210 5.24 -6.89 -14.09
C TYR A 210 5.98 -7.68 -15.18
N ALA A 211 6.60 -8.83 -14.84
CA ALA A 211 7.41 -9.62 -15.78
C ALA A 211 6.62 -10.05 -17.03
N HIS A 212 5.32 -10.30 -16.89
CA HIS A 212 4.43 -10.72 -17.99
C HIS A 212 3.62 -9.56 -18.60
N GLY A 213 3.79 -8.32 -18.10
CA GLY A 213 3.14 -7.13 -18.64
C GLY A 213 3.79 -6.68 -19.95
N SER A 214 2.98 -6.14 -20.89
CA SER A 214 3.52 -5.42 -22.05
C SER A 214 4.26 -4.16 -21.62
N GLU A 215 5.12 -3.61 -22.48
CA GLU A 215 5.82 -2.36 -22.19
C GLU A 215 4.83 -1.20 -21.95
N GLU A 216 3.72 -1.16 -22.69
CA GLU A 216 2.65 -0.18 -22.48
C GLU A 216 2.01 -0.32 -21.10
N GLN A 217 1.72 -1.54 -20.66
CA GLN A 217 1.19 -1.82 -19.31
C GLN A 217 2.16 -1.40 -18.22
N LYS A 218 3.45 -1.64 -18.40
CA LYS A 218 4.50 -1.20 -17.46
C LYS A 218 4.57 0.31 -17.37
N ILE A 219 4.61 1.01 -18.51
CA ILE A 219 4.67 2.47 -18.56
C ILE A 219 3.42 3.09 -17.91
N ASN A 220 2.23 2.59 -18.22
CA ASN A 220 0.98 3.05 -17.63
C ASN A 220 0.91 2.82 -16.11
N ALA A 221 1.63 1.82 -15.61
CA ALA A 221 1.79 1.56 -14.17
C ALA A 221 2.95 2.34 -13.53
N GLY A 222 3.64 3.21 -14.27
CA GLY A 222 4.82 3.94 -13.78
C GLY A 222 6.03 3.05 -13.51
N VAL A 223 6.10 1.88 -14.18
CA VAL A 223 7.18 0.91 -14.02
C VAL A 223 8.10 0.95 -15.23
N PHE A 224 9.29 1.47 -15.04
CA PHE A 224 10.33 1.56 -16.06
C PHE A 224 11.39 0.48 -15.87
N GLY A 225 12.22 0.27 -16.90
CA GLY A 225 13.27 -0.74 -16.86
C GLY A 225 14.37 -0.53 -15.81
N ASP A 226 14.44 0.65 -15.22
CA ASP A 226 15.38 1.05 -14.18
C ASP A 226 14.72 1.31 -12.81
N THR A 227 13.42 1.02 -12.69
CA THR A 227 12.66 1.25 -11.45
C THR A 227 13.01 0.22 -10.37
N ILE A 228 13.28 0.69 -9.17
CA ILE A 228 13.39 -0.10 -7.94
C ILE A 228 12.29 0.35 -6.99
N ARG A 229 11.48 -0.58 -6.49
CA ARG A 229 10.51 -0.32 -5.41
C ARG A 229 11.12 -0.75 -4.08
N ILE A 230 11.01 0.13 -3.09
CA ILE A 230 11.49 -0.08 -1.74
C ILE A 230 10.28 -0.03 -0.79
N SER A 231 10.07 -1.09 -0.03
CA SER A 231 9.13 -1.13 1.10
C SER A 231 9.96 -1.03 2.37
N VAL A 232 9.96 0.13 2.98
CA VAL A 232 10.87 0.46 4.08
C VAL A 232 10.38 -0.14 5.39
N GLY A 233 11.29 -0.74 6.12
CA GLY A 233 11.07 -1.35 7.43
C GLY A 233 11.43 -0.45 8.61
N ILE A 234 11.63 -1.08 9.75
CA ILE A 234 11.85 -0.40 11.04
C ILE A 234 13.31 -0.42 11.51
N GLU A 235 14.22 -0.82 10.66
CA GLU A 235 15.66 -0.86 10.95
C GLU A 235 16.18 0.52 11.40
N ASP A 236 17.40 0.59 11.87
CA ASP A 236 18.02 1.88 12.15
C ASP A 236 18.19 2.68 10.85
N THR A 237 17.85 3.96 10.92
CA THR A 237 17.85 4.87 9.75
C THR A 237 19.25 5.02 9.16
N SER A 238 20.27 5.12 10.03
CA SER A 238 21.67 5.26 9.58
C SER A 238 22.18 4.01 8.90
N ASP A 239 21.82 2.83 9.40
CA ASP A 239 22.19 1.56 8.82
C ASP A 239 21.55 1.37 7.44
N LEU A 240 20.27 1.76 7.28
CA LEU A 240 19.59 1.75 5.98
C LEU A 240 20.28 2.68 4.97
N ILE A 241 20.57 3.91 5.36
CA ILE A 241 21.24 4.88 4.49
C ILE A 241 22.62 4.35 4.08
N GLU A 242 23.38 3.81 5.03
CA GLU A 242 24.72 3.27 4.72
C GLU A 242 24.66 2.06 3.80
N ASP A 243 23.63 1.19 3.95
CA ASP A 243 23.44 0.04 3.06
C ASP A 243 23.19 0.47 1.62
N PHE A 244 22.33 1.45 1.40
CA PHE A 244 22.09 1.99 0.06
C PHE A 244 23.29 2.75 -0.47
N LYS A 245 23.95 3.58 0.35
CA LYS A 245 25.13 4.35 -0.02
C LYS A 245 26.26 3.48 -0.52
N GLN A 246 26.67 2.45 0.27
CA GLN A 246 27.75 1.53 -0.12
C GLN A 246 27.44 0.73 -1.39
N SER A 247 26.16 0.59 -1.73
CA SER A 247 25.75 -0.06 -2.98
C SER A 247 25.78 0.91 -4.16
N ILE A 248 25.33 2.16 -3.96
CA ILE A 248 25.35 3.22 -4.99
C ILE A 248 26.77 3.59 -5.38
N GLU A 249 27.71 3.67 -4.43
CA GLU A 249 29.12 3.97 -4.68
C GLU A 249 29.83 2.96 -5.62
N LYS A 250 29.21 1.79 -5.86
CA LYS A 250 29.74 0.76 -6.77
C LYS A 250 29.11 0.81 -8.17
N LEU A 251 28.19 1.73 -8.42
CA LEU A 251 27.51 1.85 -9.72
C LEU A 251 28.37 2.55 -10.76
#